data_1a8717e54cc927a66b2e79a3245d5d95
#
_entry.id   1a8717e54cc927a66b2e79a3245d5d95
#
_cell.length_a   1.000
_cell.length_b   1.000
_cell.length_c   1.000
_cell.angle_alpha   90.00
_cell.angle_beta   90.00
_cell.angle_gamma   90.00
#
_symmetry.space_group_name_H-M   'P 1'
#
loop_
_entity.id
_entity.type
_entity.pdbx_description
1 polymer ?
#
loop_
_entity_poly.entity_id
_entity_poly.type
_entity_poly.pdbx_seq_one_letter_code
_entity_poly.pdbx_strand_id
1 'polypeptide(L)'
;MELNKENMRKIRELILFTALLIVVLWKYEEVLEVLGYVGHLIFPFLLGGAIAFVLNVPMNFIERHLFTEKVRKNKVADKLARPVSLLSVLCIVVGVLTVVIFGVVPQLVNTFGNLGQSITQFIPHAQAWGKEVFHGNKEVVELINSVQFDWDKIVETLIDFLKNGAGNMLNSTLTAAKSIISGVSTFVIAFVFAIYILLQKKKLGIQAKKVLFAFVRRGRAEAVVEVSSLTYSTFSSFLTGQCLEAVILGSMFVLAMTIFRLPYALLVGIFIAFTALIPIFGAFLGCAVGAFLIFMVDPMKALMFIVLFLVLQQIEGNLIYPHVVGNSVGLPSIWVLAAVSIGGSLMGVVGMLIFIPIVSVAYALFREVVYLKLKKQGVDPAELEV
;
A
#
# COMPACT_ATOMS: atom_id res chain seq x y z
N MET A 1 -51.49 7.44 34.87
CA MET A 1 -50.08 7.26 34.49
C MET A 1 -49.29 7.98 35.59
N GLU A 2 -48.82 7.22 36.60
CA GLU A 2 -48.08 7.84 37.71
C GLU A 2 -46.68 8.22 37.23
N LEU A 3 -46.39 9.50 37.31
CA LEU A 3 -45.10 10.10 36.96
C LEU A 3 -44.08 9.78 38.08
N ASN A 4 -43.63 8.54 38.11
CA ASN A 4 -42.57 8.12 39.01
C ASN A 4 -41.24 8.79 38.61
N LYS A 5 -40.37 9.13 39.55
CA LYS A 5 -39.07 9.82 39.32
C LYS A 5 -38.24 9.17 38.22
N GLU A 6 -38.35 7.84 38.07
CA GLU A 6 -37.65 7.10 37.01
C GLU A 6 -38.24 7.35 35.62
N ASN A 7 -39.56 7.45 35.50
CA ASN A 7 -40.24 7.79 34.23
C ASN A 7 -39.96 9.26 33.82
N MET A 8 -39.93 10.18 34.77
CA MET A 8 -39.55 11.57 34.53
C MET A 8 -38.11 11.70 34.04
N ARG A 9 -37.19 10.88 34.57
CA ARG A 9 -35.80 10.84 34.08
C ARG A 9 -35.74 10.32 32.64
N LYS A 10 -36.43 9.25 32.32
CA LYS A 10 -36.49 8.68 30.96
C LYS A 10 -37.12 9.67 29.96
N ILE A 11 -38.19 10.34 30.34
CA ILE A 11 -38.86 11.36 29.52
C ILE A 11 -37.90 12.55 29.25
N ARG A 12 -37.20 13.02 30.27
CA ARG A 12 -36.20 14.09 30.12
C ARG A 12 -35.05 13.68 29.20
N GLU A 13 -34.53 12.46 29.36
CA GLU A 13 -33.48 11.91 28.48
C GLU A 13 -33.98 11.78 27.03
N LEU A 14 -35.24 11.37 26.84
CA LEU A 14 -35.85 11.29 25.51
C LEU A 14 -36.04 12.68 24.88
N ILE A 15 -36.53 13.67 25.63
CA ILE A 15 -36.68 15.05 25.16
C ILE A 15 -35.34 15.66 24.78
N LEU A 16 -34.31 15.47 25.64
CA LEU A 16 -32.95 15.93 25.36
C LEU A 16 -32.37 15.28 24.09
N PHE A 17 -32.56 13.96 23.95
CA PHE A 17 -32.11 13.22 22.75
C PHE A 17 -32.82 13.70 21.49
N THR A 18 -34.16 13.88 21.55
CA THR A 18 -34.94 14.36 20.41
C THR A 18 -34.58 15.81 20.05
N ALA A 19 -34.40 16.68 21.03
CA ALA A 19 -33.98 18.06 20.80
C ALA A 19 -32.58 18.12 20.17
N LEU A 20 -31.63 17.30 20.68
CA LEU A 20 -30.29 17.20 20.11
C LEU A 20 -30.31 16.65 18.68
N LEU A 21 -31.15 15.66 18.41
CA LEU A 21 -31.31 15.06 17.07
C LEU A 21 -31.89 16.08 16.09
N ILE A 22 -32.89 16.87 16.51
CA ILE A 22 -33.46 17.96 15.68
C ILE A 22 -32.40 19.01 15.37
N VAL A 23 -31.60 19.44 16.35
CA VAL A 23 -30.52 20.42 16.16
C VAL A 23 -29.44 19.87 15.21
N VAL A 24 -29.04 18.61 15.36
CA VAL A 24 -28.07 17.95 14.46
C VAL A 24 -28.61 17.88 13.03
N LEU A 25 -29.88 17.52 12.86
CA LEU A 25 -30.51 17.43 11.53
C LEU A 25 -30.72 18.82 10.90
N TRP A 26 -31.04 19.84 11.69
CA TRP A 26 -31.23 21.21 11.18
C TRP A 26 -29.89 21.86 10.79
N LYS A 27 -28.82 21.60 11.57
CA LYS A 27 -27.49 22.16 11.36
C LYS A 27 -26.49 21.11 10.89
N TYR A 28 -26.94 20.20 10.02
CA TYR A 28 -26.11 19.07 9.59
C TYR A 28 -24.81 19.51 8.90
N GLU A 29 -24.85 20.64 8.16
CA GLU A 29 -23.67 21.19 7.49
C GLU A 29 -22.61 21.65 8.50
N GLU A 30 -23.01 22.40 9.53
CA GLU A 30 -22.11 22.84 10.62
C GLU A 30 -21.55 21.62 11.41
N VAL A 31 -22.40 20.60 11.64
CA VAL A 31 -21.95 19.37 12.32
C VAL A 31 -20.95 18.61 11.46
N LEU A 32 -21.17 18.51 10.15
CA LEU A 32 -20.23 17.89 9.22
C LEU A 32 -18.90 18.67 9.14
N GLU A 33 -18.95 20.00 9.17
CA GLU A 33 -17.77 20.86 9.19
C GLU A 33 -16.95 20.66 10.48
N VAL A 34 -17.60 20.61 11.64
CA VAL A 34 -16.95 20.31 12.92
C VAL A 34 -16.36 18.91 12.93
N LEU A 35 -17.08 17.90 12.42
CA LEU A 35 -16.56 16.53 12.29
C LEU A 35 -15.36 16.48 11.34
N GLY A 36 -15.41 17.20 10.23
CA GLY A 36 -14.29 17.35 9.30
C GLY A 36 -13.07 17.98 9.96
N TYR A 37 -13.26 19.05 10.72
CA TYR A 37 -12.20 19.71 11.49
C TYR A 37 -11.56 18.77 12.52
N VAL A 38 -12.39 18.07 13.30
CA VAL A 38 -11.90 17.07 14.28
C VAL A 38 -11.17 15.93 13.56
N GLY A 39 -11.70 15.46 12.43
CA GLY A 39 -11.04 14.46 11.58
C GLY A 39 -9.66 14.91 11.12
N HIS A 40 -9.55 16.14 10.63
CA HIS A 40 -8.29 16.75 10.21
C HIS A 40 -7.28 16.89 11.38
N LEU A 41 -7.75 17.23 12.55
CA LEU A 41 -6.92 17.32 13.75
C LEU A 41 -6.37 15.96 14.21
N ILE A 42 -7.16 14.91 14.08
CA ILE A 42 -6.81 13.54 14.49
C ILE A 42 -5.96 12.83 13.41
N PHE A 43 -6.09 13.24 12.14
CA PHE A 43 -5.46 12.59 10.99
C PHE A 43 -3.93 12.36 11.15
N PRO A 44 -3.11 13.32 11.61
CA PRO A 44 -1.68 13.11 11.80
C PRO A 44 -1.37 11.98 12.79
N PHE A 45 -2.19 11.82 13.83
CA PHE A 45 -2.02 10.75 14.85
C PHE A 45 -2.42 9.39 14.30
N LEU A 46 -3.49 9.30 13.49
CA LEU A 46 -3.86 8.08 12.78
C LEU A 46 -2.78 7.69 11.78
N LEU A 47 -2.28 8.64 11.01
CA LEU A 47 -1.18 8.44 10.08
C LEU A 47 0.09 7.98 10.81
N GLY A 48 0.42 8.59 11.94
CA GLY A 48 1.54 8.18 12.80
C GLY A 48 1.37 6.77 13.36
N GLY A 49 0.15 6.39 13.72
CA GLY A 49 -0.19 5.01 14.09
C GLY A 49 0.04 4.01 12.94
N ALA A 50 -0.37 4.35 11.74
CA ALA A 50 -0.15 3.55 10.55
C ALA A 50 1.34 3.41 10.21
N ILE A 51 2.10 4.51 10.23
CA ILE A 51 3.55 4.52 10.03
C ILE A 51 4.24 3.65 11.10
N ALA A 52 3.87 3.81 12.38
CA ALA A 52 4.40 2.99 13.46
C ALA A 52 4.12 1.51 13.24
N PHE A 53 2.94 1.17 12.75
CA PHE A 53 2.57 -0.20 12.47
C PHE A 53 3.43 -0.81 11.36
N VAL A 54 3.61 -0.10 10.24
CA VAL A 54 4.45 -0.53 9.11
C VAL A 54 5.92 -0.69 9.56
N LEU A 55 6.49 0.31 10.23
CA LEU A 55 7.88 0.28 10.71
C LEU A 55 8.11 -0.76 11.81
N ASN A 56 7.07 -1.14 12.55
CA ASN A 56 7.18 -2.17 13.60
C ASN A 56 7.50 -3.56 13.04
N VAL A 57 7.14 -3.85 11.79
CA VAL A 57 7.41 -5.13 11.13
C VAL A 57 8.92 -5.35 10.96
N PRO A 58 9.67 -4.53 10.21
CA PRO A 58 11.12 -4.68 10.10
C PRO A 58 11.83 -4.47 11.44
N MET A 59 11.30 -3.60 12.31
CA MET A 59 11.85 -3.38 13.65
C MET A 59 11.81 -4.66 14.50
N ASN A 60 10.69 -5.39 14.51
CA ASN A 60 10.61 -6.66 15.24
C ASN A 60 11.54 -7.73 14.64
N PHE A 61 11.70 -7.75 13.32
CA PHE A 61 12.62 -8.66 12.65
C PHE A 61 14.07 -8.40 13.11
N ILE A 62 14.51 -7.14 13.06
CA ILE A 62 15.84 -6.72 13.51
C ILE A 62 16.02 -6.97 15.02
N GLU A 63 15.01 -6.60 15.84
CA GLU A 63 15.03 -6.81 17.29
C GLU A 63 15.23 -8.27 17.66
N ARG A 64 14.58 -9.21 16.95
CA ARG A 64 14.71 -10.66 17.19
C ARG A 64 16.06 -11.23 16.74
N HIS A 65 16.63 -10.73 15.63
CA HIS A 65 17.88 -11.24 15.09
C HIS A 65 19.12 -10.66 15.78
N LEU A 66 19.13 -9.34 16.04
CA LEU A 66 20.28 -8.68 16.71
C LEU A 66 20.28 -8.89 18.22
N PHE A 67 19.10 -8.91 18.87
CA PHE A 67 18.98 -9.02 20.31
C PHE A 67 18.34 -10.36 20.71
N THR A 68 19.07 -11.44 20.46
CA THR A 68 18.68 -12.80 20.88
C THR A 68 18.52 -12.87 22.40
N GLU A 69 17.75 -13.84 22.92
CA GLU A 69 17.49 -13.99 24.36
C GLU A 69 18.76 -13.99 25.23
N LYS A 70 19.88 -14.53 24.68
CA LYS A 70 21.18 -14.50 25.36
C LYS A 70 21.71 -13.06 25.59
N VAL A 71 21.55 -12.18 24.63
CA VAL A 71 21.99 -10.77 24.70
C VAL A 71 21.08 -9.96 25.61
N ARG A 72 19.80 -10.26 25.67
CA ARG A 72 18.79 -9.61 26.52
C ARG A 72 18.93 -9.88 28.03
N LYS A 73 19.74 -10.88 28.43
CA LYS A 73 20.08 -11.08 29.86
C LYS A 73 20.80 -9.89 30.47
N ASN A 74 21.47 -9.08 29.66
CA ASN A 74 22.08 -7.84 30.11
C ASN A 74 21.03 -6.71 30.11
N LYS A 75 20.77 -6.11 31.28
CA LYS A 75 19.80 -5.02 31.47
C LYS A 75 20.03 -3.80 30.56
N VAL A 76 21.29 -3.53 30.19
CA VAL A 76 21.65 -2.44 29.28
C VAL A 76 21.24 -2.79 27.85
N ALA A 77 21.54 -4.04 27.40
CA ALA A 77 21.17 -4.51 26.09
C ALA A 77 19.65 -4.56 25.89
N ASP A 78 18.88 -4.95 26.89
CA ASP A 78 17.40 -4.96 26.81
C ASP A 78 16.80 -3.54 26.71
N LYS A 79 17.39 -2.56 27.40
CA LYS A 79 16.98 -1.14 27.27
C LYS A 79 17.32 -0.54 25.90
N LEU A 80 18.47 -0.92 25.34
CA LEU A 80 18.96 -0.41 24.05
C LEU A 80 18.38 -1.14 22.85
N ALA A 81 17.85 -2.34 23.02
CA ALA A 81 17.34 -3.17 21.94
C ALA A 81 16.36 -2.43 21.04
N ARG A 82 15.39 -1.75 21.60
CA ARG A 82 14.36 -1.01 20.83
C ARG A 82 14.88 0.25 20.16
N PRO A 83 15.57 1.18 20.86
CA PRO A 83 16.12 2.36 20.20
C PRO A 83 17.08 2.00 19.06
N VAL A 84 17.95 1.00 19.27
CA VAL A 84 18.89 0.55 18.22
C VAL A 84 18.16 -0.08 17.03
N SER A 85 17.19 -0.98 17.28
CA SER A 85 16.40 -1.56 16.20
C SER A 85 15.60 -0.51 15.42
N LEU A 86 15.04 0.48 16.11
CA LEU A 86 14.35 1.61 15.47
C LEU A 86 15.32 2.42 14.60
N LEU A 87 16.48 2.78 15.13
CA LEU A 87 17.48 3.52 14.38
C LEU A 87 17.93 2.75 13.14
N SER A 88 18.18 1.44 13.28
CA SER A 88 18.55 0.57 12.15
C SER A 88 17.47 0.55 11.07
N VAL A 89 16.18 0.43 11.44
CA VAL A 89 15.06 0.50 10.48
C VAL A 89 15.02 1.85 9.79
N LEU A 90 15.16 2.94 10.53
CA LEU A 90 15.16 4.28 9.95
C LEU A 90 16.34 4.46 8.98
N CYS A 91 17.52 3.98 9.33
CA CYS A 91 18.68 4.00 8.41
C CYS A 91 18.41 3.18 7.14
N ILE A 92 17.79 2.01 7.25
CA ILE A 92 17.42 1.20 6.08
C ILE A 92 16.40 1.92 5.23
N VAL A 93 15.33 2.47 5.81
CA VAL A 93 14.29 3.20 5.07
C VAL A 93 14.87 4.43 4.38
N VAL A 94 15.67 5.22 5.08
CA VAL A 94 16.36 6.40 4.49
C VAL A 94 17.31 5.95 3.38
N GLY A 95 18.06 4.86 3.58
CA GLY A 95 18.95 4.29 2.56
C GLY A 95 18.19 3.89 1.30
N VAL A 96 17.09 3.16 1.43
CA VAL A 96 16.23 2.77 0.30
C VAL A 96 15.65 3.99 -0.41
N LEU A 97 15.12 4.95 0.33
CA LEU A 97 14.59 6.20 -0.24
C LEU A 97 15.69 7.00 -0.97
N THR A 98 16.90 7.05 -0.43
CA THR A 98 18.05 7.70 -1.06
C THR A 98 18.38 7.02 -2.39
N VAL A 99 18.45 5.69 -2.44
CA VAL A 99 18.69 4.95 -3.68
C VAL A 99 17.59 5.21 -4.71
N VAL A 100 16.32 5.23 -4.28
CA VAL A 100 15.20 5.53 -5.19
C VAL A 100 15.25 6.98 -5.68
N ILE A 101 15.40 7.95 -4.79
CA ILE A 101 15.36 9.38 -5.14
C ILE A 101 16.57 9.77 -5.99
N PHE A 102 17.77 9.33 -5.66
CA PHE A 102 18.99 9.72 -6.37
C PHE A 102 19.40 8.74 -7.49
N GLY A 103 18.95 7.49 -7.45
CA GLY A 103 19.23 6.49 -8.47
C GLY A 103 18.14 6.38 -9.54
N VAL A 104 16.88 6.21 -9.11
CA VAL A 104 15.77 5.90 -10.02
C VAL A 104 15.13 7.16 -10.58
N VAL A 105 14.80 8.13 -9.72
CA VAL A 105 14.07 9.34 -10.14
C VAL A 105 14.82 10.15 -11.20
N PRO A 106 16.14 10.45 -11.09
CA PRO A 106 16.84 11.20 -12.12
C PRO A 106 16.89 10.47 -13.47
N GLN A 107 17.03 9.15 -13.44
CA GLN A 107 17.02 8.36 -14.69
C GLN A 107 15.63 8.40 -15.36
N LEU A 108 14.55 8.29 -14.57
CA LEU A 108 13.20 8.46 -15.09
C LEU A 108 12.99 9.86 -15.66
N VAL A 109 13.33 10.90 -14.91
CA VAL A 109 13.18 12.30 -15.35
C VAL A 109 13.99 12.55 -16.64
N ASN A 110 15.23 12.10 -16.72
CA ASN A 110 16.06 12.25 -17.92
C ASN A 110 15.47 11.47 -19.11
N THR A 111 14.98 10.25 -18.88
CA THR A 111 14.36 9.44 -19.94
C THR A 111 13.05 10.09 -20.40
N PHE A 112 12.21 10.55 -19.49
CA PHE A 112 10.98 11.26 -19.85
C PHE A 112 11.26 12.64 -20.46
N GLY A 113 12.30 13.36 -20.01
CA GLY A 113 12.69 14.65 -20.58
C GLY A 113 13.22 14.55 -22.02
N ASN A 114 13.89 13.44 -22.34
CA ASN A 114 14.40 13.16 -23.69
C ASN A 114 13.37 12.45 -24.59
N LEU A 115 12.17 12.18 -24.09
CA LEU A 115 11.11 11.47 -24.81
C LEU A 115 10.77 12.13 -26.15
N GLY A 116 10.64 13.46 -26.19
CA GLY A 116 10.34 14.17 -27.41
C GLY A 116 11.38 13.91 -28.51
N GLN A 117 12.67 13.93 -28.18
CA GLN A 117 13.74 13.62 -29.10
C GLN A 117 13.86 12.14 -29.43
N SER A 118 13.60 11.27 -28.45
CA SER A 118 13.66 9.82 -28.63
C SER A 118 12.51 9.31 -29.49
N ILE A 119 11.31 9.87 -29.36
CA ILE A 119 10.14 9.52 -30.17
C ILE A 119 10.36 9.88 -31.65
N THR A 120 10.88 11.09 -31.94
CA THR A 120 11.15 11.50 -33.29
C THR A 120 12.23 10.67 -33.97
N GLN A 121 13.21 10.15 -33.24
CA GLN A 121 14.21 9.21 -33.76
C GLN A 121 13.70 7.76 -33.83
N PHE A 122 12.80 7.38 -32.92
CA PHE A 122 12.28 6.02 -32.84
C PHE A 122 11.30 5.67 -33.95
N ILE A 123 10.46 6.61 -34.40
CA ILE A 123 9.46 6.37 -35.44
C ILE A 123 10.06 5.84 -36.74
N PRO A 124 11.12 6.46 -37.33
CA PRO A 124 11.78 5.92 -38.51
C PRO A 124 12.35 4.50 -38.29
N HIS A 125 12.88 4.25 -37.07
CA HIS A 125 13.41 2.93 -36.68
C HIS A 125 12.31 1.87 -36.58
N ALA A 126 11.19 2.20 -35.91
CA ALA A 126 10.03 1.31 -35.78
C ALA A 126 9.37 1.03 -37.13
N GLN A 127 9.26 2.03 -37.99
CA GLN A 127 8.77 1.86 -39.36
C GLN A 127 9.72 1.00 -40.20
N ALA A 128 11.04 1.20 -40.11
CA ALA A 128 12.02 0.37 -40.79
C ALA A 128 11.95 -1.09 -40.31
N TRP A 129 11.92 -1.31 -39.01
CA TRP A 129 11.76 -2.63 -38.39
C TRP A 129 10.44 -3.30 -38.81
N GLY A 130 9.32 -2.56 -38.74
CA GLY A 130 8.02 -3.05 -39.19
C GLY A 130 8.01 -3.47 -40.66
N LYS A 131 8.66 -2.70 -41.54
CA LYS A 131 8.84 -3.02 -42.94
C LYS A 131 9.70 -4.29 -43.15
N GLU A 132 10.72 -4.46 -42.36
CA GLU A 132 11.63 -5.62 -42.41
C GLU A 132 10.94 -6.90 -41.95
N VAL A 133 10.14 -6.85 -40.86
CA VAL A 133 9.41 -7.99 -40.30
C VAL A 133 8.21 -8.38 -41.17
N PHE A 134 7.54 -7.40 -41.80
CA PHE A 134 6.34 -7.64 -42.64
C PHE A 134 6.58 -7.50 -44.12
N HIS A 135 7.79 -7.78 -44.61
CA HIS A 135 8.20 -7.68 -46.03
C HIS A 135 7.29 -8.39 -47.02
N GLY A 136 6.51 -9.38 -46.57
CA GLY A 136 5.60 -10.17 -47.40
C GLY A 136 4.16 -9.66 -47.52
N ASN A 137 3.78 -8.63 -46.72
CA ASN A 137 2.38 -8.18 -46.63
C ASN A 137 2.25 -6.70 -47.01
N LYS A 138 1.92 -6.43 -48.28
CA LYS A 138 1.80 -5.09 -48.87
C LYS A 138 0.80 -4.20 -48.10
N GLU A 139 -0.32 -4.78 -47.62
CA GLU A 139 -1.34 -4.06 -46.89
C GLU A 139 -0.84 -3.56 -45.54
N VAL A 140 -0.06 -4.37 -44.82
CA VAL A 140 0.53 -3.97 -43.52
C VAL A 140 1.59 -2.91 -43.72
N VAL A 141 2.42 -3.00 -44.76
CA VAL A 141 3.42 -2.00 -45.11
C VAL A 141 2.77 -0.66 -45.50
N GLU A 142 1.67 -0.70 -46.22
CA GLU A 142 0.90 0.50 -46.59
C GLU A 142 0.23 1.13 -45.37
N LEU A 143 -0.29 0.33 -44.46
CA LEU A 143 -0.84 0.77 -43.18
C LEU A 143 0.24 1.44 -42.30
N ILE A 144 1.43 0.86 -42.22
CA ILE A 144 2.60 1.44 -41.49
C ILE A 144 3.02 2.80 -42.11
N ASN A 145 2.91 2.95 -43.42
CA ASN A 145 3.23 4.22 -44.11
C ASN A 145 2.10 5.24 -44.00
N SER A 146 0.84 4.82 -43.87
CA SER A 146 -0.34 5.70 -43.78
C SER A 146 -0.54 6.24 -42.36
N VAL A 147 0.04 5.61 -41.34
CA VAL A 147 0.03 6.09 -39.98
C VAL A 147 0.98 7.27 -39.84
N GLN A 148 0.55 8.45 -40.31
CA GLN A 148 1.15 9.71 -39.94
C GLN A 148 0.60 10.09 -38.56
N PHE A 149 1.26 9.60 -37.52
CA PHE A 149 1.01 10.15 -36.19
C PHE A 149 1.57 11.58 -36.15
N ASP A 150 0.71 12.55 -35.94
CA ASP A 150 1.12 13.93 -35.65
C ASP A 150 1.69 13.97 -34.23
N TRP A 151 2.93 13.46 -34.13
CA TRP A 151 3.62 13.28 -32.85
C TRP A 151 3.90 14.61 -32.18
N ASP A 152 4.09 15.67 -32.96
CA ASP A 152 4.22 17.01 -32.44
C ASP A 152 2.98 17.40 -31.64
N LYS A 153 1.79 17.07 -32.12
CA LYS A 153 0.52 17.28 -31.42
C LYS A 153 0.36 16.39 -30.18
N ILE A 154 0.78 15.11 -30.25
CA ILE A 154 0.71 14.18 -29.11
C ILE A 154 1.70 14.58 -28.04
N VAL A 155 2.93 14.90 -28.41
CA VAL A 155 3.99 15.38 -27.49
C VAL A 155 3.59 16.75 -26.92
N GLU A 156 3.06 17.67 -27.74
CA GLU A 156 2.55 18.95 -27.28
C GLU A 156 1.37 18.78 -26.31
N THR A 157 0.43 17.88 -26.59
CA THR A 157 -0.68 17.55 -25.69
C THR A 157 -0.19 16.90 -24.39
N LEU A 158 0.79 16.01 -24.42
CA LEU A 158 1.40 15.40 -23.24
C LEU A 158 2.21 16.41 -22.44
N ILE A 159 2.99 17.26 -23.12
CA ILE A 159 3.74 18.36 -22.49
C ILE A 159 2.77 19.39 -21.93
N ASP A 160 1.69 19.71 -22.63
CA ASP A 160 0.64 20.59 -22.14
C ASP A 160 -0.16 19.97 -21.00
N PHE A 161 -0.43 18.66 -21.01
CA PHE A 161 -1.00 17.96 -19.88
C PHE A 161 -0.05 17.97 -18.67
N LEU A 162 1.24 17.74 -18.88
CA LEU A 162 2.27 17.83 -17.83
C LEU A 162 2.49 19.28 -17.38
N LYS A 163 2.54 20.24 -18.31
CA LYS A 163 2.68 21.68 -18.01
C LYS A 163 1.39 22.25 -17.41
N ASN A 164 0.24 21.91 -17.93
CA ASN A 164 -1.03 22.42 -17.44
C ASN A 164 -1.52 21.67 -16.19
N GLY A 165 -1.17 20.38 -16.03
CA GLY A 165 -1.25 19.68 -14.75
C GLY A 165 -0.30 20.31 -13.72
N ALA A 166 0.91 20.71 -14.12
CA ALA A 166 1.87 21.46 -13.30
C ALA A 166 1.61 22.99 -13.32
N GLY A 167 1.06 23.55 -14.39
CA GLY A 167 0.84 24.99 -14.58
C GLY A 167 -0.37 25.55 -13.81
N ASN A 168 -1.39 24.72 -13.56
CA ASN A 168 -2.40 25.04 -12.54
C ASN A 168 -1.80 25.04 -11.12
N MET A 169 -0.66 24.36 -10.89
CA MET A 169 0.15 24.50 -9.69
C MET A 169 0.90 25.83 -9.60
N LEU A 170 1.29 26.46 -10.72
CA LEU A 170 2.04 27.72 -10.71
C LEU A 170 1.18 28.96 -10.42
N ASN A 171 -0.08 28.98 -10.88
CA ASN A 171 -1.05 30.00 -10.47
C ASN A 171 -1.53 29.84 -9.02
N SER A 172 -1.20 28.72 -8.40
CA SER A 172 -1.45 28.41 -6.99
C SER A 172 -0.16 28.36 -6.16
N THR A 173 0.87 29.11 -6.52
CA THR A 173 2.19 29.03 -5.83
C THR A 173 2.06 29.20 -4.31
N LEU A 174 1.19 30.11 -3.88
CA LEU A 174 0.84 30.27 -2.46
C LEU A 174 0.04 29.09 -1.91
N THR A 175 -0.89 28.53 -2.69
CA THR A 175 -1.71 27.38 -2.27
C THR A 175 -0.89 26.09 -2.31
N ALA A 176 -0.03 25.90 -3.30
CA ALA A 176 0.90 24.77 -3.39
C ALA A 176 1.94 24.82 -2.26
N ALA A 177 2.53 25.99 -2.00
CA ALA A 177 3.44 26.17 -0.88
C ALA A 177 2.75 25.88 0.46
N LYS A 178 1.53 26.36 0.65
CA LYS A 178 0.72 26.09 1.84
C LYS A 178 0.37 24.60 1.96
N SER A 179 0.03 23.92 0.86
CA SER A 179 -0.25 22.48 0.83
C SER A 179 0.99 21.64 1.12
N ILE A 180 2.15 22.02 0.57
CA ILE A 180 3.44 21.36 0.84
C ILE A 180 3.82 21.55 2.31
N ILE A 181 3.75 22.77 2.84
CA ILE A 181 4.07 23.07 4.24
C ILE A 181 3.13 22.32 5.17
N SER A 182 1.83 22.31 4.87
CA SER A 182 0.84 21.54 5.64
C SER A 182 1.10 20.04 5.57
N GLY A 183 1.39 19.49 4.39
CA GLY A 183 1.73 18.09 4.20
C GLY A 183 2.99 17.68 4.94
N VAL A 184 4.06 18.48 4.85
CA VAL A 184 5.32 18.26 5.58
C VAL A 184 5.09 18.35 7.09
N SER A 185 4.35 19.35 7.56
CA SER A 185 4.02 19.49 8.98
C SER A 185 3.23 18.28 9.51
N THR A 186 2.20 17.85 8.77
CA THR A 186 1.41 16.66 9.09
C THR A 186 2.27 15.40 9.16
N PHE A 187 3.16 15.23 8.17
CA PHE A 187 4.08 14.09 8.12
C PHE A 187 5.07 14.10 9.28
N VAL A 188 5.66 15.26 9.63
CA VAL A 188 6.59 15.38 10.75
C VAL A 188 5.90 15.03 12.06
N ILE A 189 4.70 15.57 12.32
CA ILE A 189 3.92 15.22 13.50
C ILE A 189 3.61 13.71 13.54
N ALA A 190 3.13 13.16 12.44
CA ALA A 190 2.83 11.73 12.31
C ALA A 190 4.08 10.86 12.55
N PHE A 191 5.21 11.24 11.99
CA PHE A 191 6.46 10.52 12.12
C PHE A 191 7.01 10.54 13.55
N VAL A 192 7.00 11.72 14.19
CA VAL A 192 7.38 11.85 15.61
C VAL A 192 6.46 10.99 16.47
N PHE A 193 5.15 11.04 16.23
CA PHE A 193 4.18 10.22 16.95
C PHE A 193 4.42 8.72 16.73
N ALA A 194 4.75 8.30 15.49
CA ALA A 194 5.13 6.94 15.19
C ALA A 194 6.34 6.46 15.99
N ILE A 195 7.38 7.28 16.10
CA ILE A 195 8.56 6.99 16.93
C ILE A 195 8.16 6.79 18.39
N TYR A 196 7.32 7.66 18.95
CA TYR A 196 6.85 7.52 20.33
C TYR A 196 6.04 6.24 20.55
N ILE A 197 5.15 5.89 19.60
CA ILE A 197 4.41 4.62 19.68
C ILE A 197 5.38 3.43 19.68
N LEU A 198 6.34 3.39 18.76
CA LEU A 198 7.29 2.29 18.63
C LEU A 198 8.14 2.10 19.89
N LEU A 199 8.63 3.18 20.45
CA LEU A 199 9.43 3.15 21.69
C LEU A 199 8.61 2.73 22.90
N GLN A 200 7.33 3.13 22.96
CA GLN A 200 6.47 2.93 24.14
C GLN A 200 5.36 1.87 23.93
N LYS A 201 5.40 1.08 22.83
CA LYS A 201 4.29 0.16 22.49
C LYS A 201 3.88 -0.80 23.61
N LYS A 202 4.84 -1.32 24.41
CA LYS A 202 4.53 -2.19 25.56
C LYS A 202 3.72 -1.43 26.63
N LYS A 203 4.15 -0.20 26.96
CA LYS A 203 3.50 0.63 27.98
C LYS A 203 2.10 1.03 27.52
N LEU A 204 1.96 1.49 26.27
CA LEU A 204 0.68 1.85 25.66
C LEU A 204 -0.28 0.66 25.61
N GLY A 205 0.20 -0.52 25.21
CA GLY A 205 -0.62 -1.73 25.19
C GLY A 205 -1.12 -2.14 26.59
N ILE A 206 -0.28 -2.01 27.62
CA ILE A 206 -0.71 -2.27 29.02
C ILE A 206 -1.74 -1.24 29.48
N GLN A 207 -1.54 0.04 29.15
CA GLN A 207 -2.51 1.09 29.48
C GLN A 207 -3.85 0.87 28.80
N ALA A 208 -3.84 0.57 27.49
CA ALA A 208 -5.06 0.27 26.74
C ALA A 208 -5.81 -0.92 27.33
N LYS A 209 -5.09 -2.01 27.67
CA LYS A 209 -5.70 -3.17 28.34
C LYS A 209 -6.31 -2.78 29.70
N LYS A 210 -5.60 -2.00 30.53
CA LYS A 210 -6.14 -1.55 31.82
C LYS A 210 -7.42 -0.75 31.67
N VAL A 211 -7.47 0.20 30.73
CA VAL A 211 -8.69 0.97 30.43
C VAL A 211 -9.81 0.04 29.96
N LEU A 212 -9.52 -0.87 29.02
CA LEU A 212 -10.51 -1.80 28.51
C LEU A 212 -11.13 -2.66 29.63
N PHE A 213 -10.30 -3.27 30.48
CA PHE A 213 -10.79 -4.12 31.58
C PHE A 213 -11.46 -3.32 32.72
N ALA A 214 -11.18 -2.01 32.85
CA ALA A 214 -11.83 -1.16 33.84
C ALA A 214 -13.27 -0.79 33.44
N PHE A 215 -13.51 -0.55 32.15
CA PHE A 215 -14.81 -0.05 31.66
C PHE A 215 -15.68 -1.11 30.96
N VAL A 216 -15.12 -2.25 30.54
CA VAL A 216 -15.81 -3.31 29.81
C VAL A 216 -15.87 -4.59 30.64
N ARG A 217 -17.00 -5.28 30.63
CA ARG A 217 -17.16 -6.60 31.31
C ARG A 217 -16.08 -7.57 30.83
N ARG A 218 -15.50 -8.33 31.75
CA ARG A 218 -14.33 -9.20 31.50
C ARG A 218 -14.43 -10.05 30.25
N GLY A 219 -15.52 -10.79 30.02
CA GLY A 219 -15.67 -11.63 28.83
C GLY A 219 -15.66 -10.87 27.51
N ARG A 220 -16.26 -9.65 27.46
CA ARG A 220 -16.17 -8.78 26.28
C ARG A 220 -14.79 -8.18 26.13
N ALA A 221 -14.13 -7.83 27.22
CA ALA A 221 -12.76 -7.30 27.19
C ALA A 221 -11.76 -8.34 26.67
N GLU A 222 -11.90 -9.60 27.08
CA GLU A 222 -11.10 -10.73 26.59
C GLU A 222 -11.30 -10.91 25.08
N ALA A 223 -12.55 -10.91 24.59
CA ALA A 223 -12.85 -11.01 23.15
C ALA A 223 -12.25 -9.84 22.35
N VAL A 224 -12.32 -8.60 22.84
CA VAL A 224 -11.70 -7.45 22.18
C VAL A 224 -10.17 -7.60 22.11
N VAL A 225 -9.51 -8.11 23.15
CA VAL A 225 -8.07 -8.38 23.15
C VAL A 225 -7.72 -9.46 22.14
N GLU A 226 -8.52 -10.51 22.03
CA GLU A 226 -8.33 -11.61 21.09
C GLU A 226 -8.45 -11.12 19.63
N VAL A 227 -9.53 -10.40 19.29
CA VAL A 227 -9.73 -9.80 17.98
C VAL A 227 -8.60 -8.81 17.64
N SER A 228 -8.17 -7.99 18.61
CA SER A 228 -7.04 -7.07 18.41
C SER A 228 -5.73 -7.82 18.14
N SER A 229 -5.51 -8.95 18.82
CA SER A 229 -4.33 -9.80 18.60
C SER A 229 -4.35 -10.46 17.23
N LEU A 230 -5.51 -10.99 16.82
CA LEU A 230 -5.73 -11.56 15.49
C LEU A 230 -5.49 -10.48 14.42
N THR A 231 -6.08 -9.30 14.57
CA THR A 231 -5.88 -8.17 13.65
C THR A 231 -4.39 -7.82 13.54
N TYR A 232 -3.72 -7.65 14.67
CA TYR A 232 -2.28 -7.35 14.67
C TYR A 232 -1.45 -8.41 13.95
N SER A 233 -1.69 -9.70 14.23
CA SER A 233 -0.95 -10.80 13.60
C SER A 233 -1.20 -10.85 12.09
N THR A 234 -2.45 -10.74 11.66
CA THR A 234 -2.83 -10.77 10.24
C THR A 234 -2.20 -9.63 9.46
N PHE A 235 -2.30 -8.39 9.95
CA PHE A 235 -1.67 -7.24 9.32
C PHE A 235 -0.14 -7.35 9.30
N SER A 236 0.48 -7.77 10.41
CA SER A 236 1.93 -7.91 10.49
C SER A 236 2.45 -8.98 9.53
N SER A 237 1.77 -10.13 9.45
CA SER A 237 2.14 -11.22 8.55
C SER A 237 1.97 -10.81 7.09
N PHE A 238 0.86 -10.15 6.74
CA PHE A 238 0.62 -9.64 5.40
C PHE A 238 1.70 -8.64 4.96
N LEU A 239 1.99 -7.62 5.78
CA LEU A 239 3.00 -6.62 5.45
C LEU A 239 4.41 -7.24 5.36
N THR A 240 4.74 -8.19 6.24
CA THR A 240 6.01 -8.92 6.16
C THR A 240 6.11 -9.69 4.85
N GLY A 241 5.06 -10.41 4.48
CA GLY A 241 4.98 -11.16 3.23
C GLY A 241 5.14 -10.24 2.02
N GLN A 242 4.39 -9.14 1.98
CA GLN A 242 4.40 -8.17 0.88
C GLN A 242 5.78 -7.50 0.70
N CYS A 243 6.44 -7.11 1.81
CA CYS A 243 7.79 -6.55 1.75
C CYS A 243 8.81 -7.60 1.27
N LEU A 244 8.70 -8.84 1.74
CA LEU A 244 9.59 -9.91 1.34
C LEU A 244 9.42 -10.27 -0.14
N GLU A 245 8.17 -10.39 -0.59
CA GLU A 245 7.82 -10.61 -2.00
C GLU A 245 8.41 -9.51 -2.89
N ALA A 246 8.23 -8.23 -2.52
CA ALA A 246 8.76 -7.10 -3.27
C ALA A 246 10.28 -7.17 -3.45
N VAL A 247 11.01 -7.52 -2.39
CA VAL A 247 12.48 -7.68 -2.43
C VAL A 247 12.87 -8.88 -3.31
N ILE A 248 12.20 -10.02 -3.17
CA ILE A 248 12.46 -11.21 -3.98
C ILE A 248 12.20 -10.92 -5.45
N LEU A 249 11.04 -10.36 -5.77
CA LEU A 249 10.63 -10.06 -7.14
C LEU A 249 11.59 -9.07 -7.79
N GLY A 250 11.89 -7.95 -7.13
CA GLY A 250 12.83 -6.98 -7.65
C GLY A 250 14.23 -7.53 -7.87
N SER A 251 14.77 -8.31 -6.92
CA SER A 251 16.07 -8.95 -7.08
C SER A 251 16.08 -9.98 -8.21
N MET A 252 15.00 -10.73 -8.37
CA MET A 252 14.83 -11.70 -9.46
C MET A 252 14.83 -11.00 -10.83
N PHE A 253 14.13 -9.86 -10.96
CA PHE A 253 14.16 -9.05 -12.19
C PHE A 253 15.55 -8.46 -12.46
N VAL A 254 16.22 -7.89 -11.46
CA VAL A 254 17.60 -7.36 -11.62
C VAL A 254 18.53 -8.45 -12.12
N LEU A 255 18.52 -9.63 -11.49
CA LEU A 255 19.38 -10.75 -11.86
C LEU A 255 19.07 -11.26 -13.28
N ALA A 256 17.80 -11.53 -13.57
CA ALA A 256 17.40 -12.05 -14.88
C ALA A 256 17.71 -11.05 -16.01
N MET A 257 17.34 -9.78 -15.83
CA MET A 257 17.63 -8.76 -16.84
C MET A 257 19.14 -8.54 -17.04
N THR A 258 19.95 -8.67 -15.99
CA THR A 258 21.42 -8.58 -16.09
C THR A 258 21.97 -9.77 -16.88
N ILE A 259 21.49 -11.00 -16.60
CA ILE A 259 21.91 -12.20 -17.33
C ILE A 259 21.59 -12.08 -18.84
N PHE A 260 20.39 -11.61 -19.17
CA PHE A 260 19.96 -11.38 -20.55
C PHE A 260 20.48 -10.07 -21.17
N ARG A 261 21.33 -9.33 -20.47
CA ARG A 261 21.92 -8.05 -20.90
C ARG A 261 20.87 -7.04 -21.40
N LEU A 262 19.72 -7.00 -20.72
CA LEU A 262 18.68 -6.02 -20.98
C LEU A 262 19.07 -4.64 -20.41
N PRO A 263 18.76 -3.54 -21.10
CA PRO A 263 19.05 -2.21 -20.59
C PRO A 263 18.21 -1.91 -19.36
N TYR A 264 18.69 -0.98 -18.53
CA TYR A 264 18.00 -0.51 -17.32
C TYR A 264 17.69 -1.60 -16.26
N ALA A 265 18.43 -2.72 -16.20
CA ALA A 265 18.16 -3.85 -15.33
C ALA A 265 17.98 -3.41 -13.85
N LEU A 266 18.89 -2.62 -13.32
CA LEU A 266 18.82 -2.14 -11.94
C LEU A 266 17.64 -1.19 -11.71
N LEU A 267 17.43 -0.24 -12.62
CA LEU A 267 16.33 0.73 -12.54
C LEU A 267 14.97 0.03 -12.57
N VAL A 268 14.75 -0.83 -13.55
CA VAL A 268 13.47 -1.54 -13.73
C VAL A 268 13.23 -2.51 -12.58
N GLY A 269 14.26 -3.23 -12.13
CA GLY A 269 14.12 -4.16 -11.00
C GLY A 269 13.79 -3.45 -9.69
N ILE A 270 14.43 -2.31 -9.39
CA ILE A 270 14.08 -1.50 -8.21
C ILE A 270 12.68 -0.92 -8.35
N PHE A 271 12.31 -0.44 -9.56
CA PHE A 271 10.98 0.09 -9.80
C PHE A 271 9.90 -0.97 -9.64
N ILE A 272 10.13 -2.18 -10.16
CA ILE A 272 9.24 -3.34 -9.96
C ILE A 272 9.14 -3.70 -8.46
N ALA A 273 10.26 -3.74 -7.72
CA ALA A 273 10.23 -3.99 -6.28
C ALA A 273 9.36 -2.96 -5.55
N PHE A 274 9.46 -1.69 -5.93
CA PHE A 274 8.70 -0.64 -5.29
C PHE A 274 7.22 -0.70 -5.64
N THR A 275 6.90 -0.91 -6.91
CA THR A 275 5.51 -1.04 -7.37
C THR A 275 4.87 -2.34 -6.91
N ALA A 276 5.60 -3.44 -6.76
CA ALA A 276 5.12 -4.72 -6.24
C ALA A 276 4.55 -4.63 -4.81
N LEU A 277 4.89 -3.57 -4.06
CA LEU A 277 4.19 -3.28 -2.79
C LEU A 277 2.69 -3.03 -2.99
N ILE A 278 2.24 -2.71 -4.20
CA ILE A 278 0.81 -2.60 -4.57
C ILE A 278 0.34 -3.99 -5.03
N PRO A 279 -0.47 -4.70 -4.24
CA PRO A 279 -0.87 -6.06 -4.57
C PRO A 279 -1.53 -6.16 -5.95
N ILE A 280 -1.19 -7.17 -6.72
CA ILE A 280 -1.71 -7.48 -8.06
C ILE A 280 -1.26 -6.46 -9.13
N PHE A 281 -1.48 -5.17 -8.91
CA PHE A 281 -1.23 -4.13 -9.93
C PHE A 281 0.24 -3.71 -10.03
N GLY A 282 1.00 -3.86 -8.95
CA GLY A 282 2.35 -3.31 -8.87
C GLY A 282 3.32 -3.87 -9.89
N ALA A 283 3.35 -5.18 -10.05
CA ALA A 283 4.22 -5.86 -11.01
C ALA A 283 3.88 -5.45 -12.46
N PHE A 284 2.58 -5.35 -12.80
CA PHE A 284 2.13 -4.92 -14.13
C PHE A 284 2.48 -3.46 -14.41
N LEU A 285 2.36 -2.58 -13.42
CA LEU A 285 2.79 -1.18 -13.55
C LEU A 285 4.30 -1.10 -13.79
N GLY A 286 5.08 -1.89 -13.04
CA GLY A 286 6.52 -2.02 -13.24
C GLY A 286 6.88 -2.56 -14.61
N CYS A 287 6.12 -3.55 -15.10
CA CYS A 287 6.27 -4.10 -16.45
C CYS A 287 5.99 -3.05 -17.53
N ALA A 288 4.88 -2.32 -17.41
CA ALA A 288 4.50 -1.31 -18.42
C ALA A 288 5.59 -0.23 -18.54
N VAL A 289 6.06 0.29 -17.42
CA VAL A 289 7.14 1.30 -17.41
C VAL A 289 8.46 0.70 -17.90
N GLY A 290 8.82 -0.50 -17.43
CA GLY A 290 10.06 -1.17 -17.87
C GLY A 290 10.05 -1.50 -19.36
N ALA A 291 8.97 -2.06 -19.87
CA ALA A 291 8.80 -2.35 -21.29
C ALA A 291 8.92 -1.07 -22.14
N PHE A 292 8.26 0.00 -21.70
CA PHE A 292 8.33 1.30 -22.36
C PHE A 292 9.76 1.86 -22.40
N LEU A 293 10.48 1.85 -21.29
CA LEU A 293 11.86 2.33 -21.22
C LEU A 293 12.80 1.53 -22.12
N ILE A 294 12.64 0.20 -22.13
CA ILE A 294 13.46 -0.69 -22.97
C ILE A 294 13.11 -0.53 -24.45
N PHE A 295 11.81 -0.38 -24.75
CA PHE A 295 11.32 -0.18 -26.12
C PHE A 295 11.89 1.07 -26.77
N MET A 296 12.11 2.13 -26.02
CA MET A 296 12.76 3.36 -26.52
C MET A 296 14.23 3.14 -26.93
N VAL A 297 14.87 2.09 -26.44
CA VAL A 297 16.27 1.77 -26.79
C VAL A 297 16.33 0.73 -27.90
N ASP A 298 15.55 -0.35 -27.73
CA ASP A 298 15.56 -1.51 -28.65
C ASP A 298 14.22 -2.27 -28.55
N PRO A 299 13.38 -2.23 -29.60
CA PRO A 299 12.09 -2.91 -29.62
C PRO A 299 12.20 -4.43 -29.42
N MET A 300 13.27 -5.07 -29.97
CA MET A 300 13.44 -6.50 -29.82
C MET A 300 13.76 -6.88 -28.35
N LYS A 301 14.57 -6.05 -27.67
CA LYS A 301 14.83 -6.24 -26.25
C LYS A 301 13.60 -5.97 -25.38
N ALA A 302 12.71 -5.07 -25.79
CA ALA A 302 11.43 -4.87 -25.10
C ALA A 302 10.53 -6.10 -25.21
N LEU A 303 10.45 -6.72 -26.38
CA LEU A 303 9.71 -7.98 -26.55
C LEU A 303 10.31 -9.08 -25.68
N MET A 304 11.64 -9.21 -25.67
CA MET A 304 12.35 -10.17 -24.81
C MET A 304 12.08 -9.91 -23.32
N PHE A 305 12.02 -8.63 -22.90
CA PHE A 305 11.65 -8.26 -21.52
C PHE A 305 10.22 -8.65 -21.18
N ILE A 306 9.25 -8.45 -22.08
CA ILE A 306 7.86 -8.87 -21.86
C ILE A 306 7.78 -10.39 -21.68
N VAL A 307 8.45 -11.16 -22.52
CA VAL A 307 8.51 -12.62 -22.38
C VAL A 307 9.17 -13.00 -21.03
N LEU A 308 10.28 -12.39 -20.69
CA LEU A 308 10.95 -12.58 -19.41
C LEU A 308 10.01 -12.26 -18.24
N PHE A 309 9.28 -11.13 -18.31
CA PHE A 309 8.30 -10.74 -17.31
C PHE A 309 7.23 -11.82 -17.12
N LEU A 310 6.64 -12.34 -18.22
CA LEU A 310 5.61 -13.37 -18.13
C LEU A 310 6.15 -14.65 -17.47
N VAL A 311 7.38 -15.05 -17.78
CA VAL A 311 8.01 -16.23 -17.16
C VAL A 311 8.25 -15.98 -15.66
N LEU A 312 8.84 -14.85 -15.30
CA LEU A 312 9.10 -14.52 -13.91
C LEU A 312 7.81 -14.35 -13.11
N GLN A 313 6.76 -13.77 -13.70
CA GLN A 313 5.46 -13.64 -13.07
C GLN A 313 4.79 -15.01 -12.84
N GLN A 314 5.02 -15.97 -13.74
CA GLN A 314 4.53 -17.34 -13.54
C GLN A 314 5.26 -18.05 -12.39
N ILE A 315 6.57 -17.82 -12.25
CA ILE A 315 7.36 -18.34 -11.12
C ILE A 315 6.90 -17.68 -9.82
N GLU A 316 6.71 -16.37 -9.83
CA GLU A 316 6.21 -15.62 -8.68
C GLU A 316 4.85 -16.14 -8.23
N GLY A 317 3.85 -16.17 -9.14
CA GLY A 317 2.47 -16.53 -8.80
C GLY A 317 2.30 -17.99 -8.35
N ASN A 318 3.08 -18.92 -8.90
CA ASN A 318 2.93 -20.35 -8.58
C ASN A 318 3.86 -20.84 -7.46
N LEU A 319 5.02 -20.20 -7.29
CA LEU A 319 6.02 -20.66 -6.33
C LEU A 319 6.23 -19.67 -5.18
N ILE A 320 6.46 -18.39 -5.47
CA ILE A 320 6.86 -17.40 -4.46
C ILE A 320 5.66 -16.91 -3.67
N TYR A 321 4.63 -16.42 -4.36
CA TYR A 321 3.44 -15.84 -3.73
C TYR A 321 2.74 -16.78 -2.74
N PRO A 322 2.47 -18.07 -3.06
CA PRO A 322 1.82 -18.98 -2.12
C PRO A 322 2.63 -19.21 -0.84
N HIS A 323 3.97 -19.24 -0.95
CA HIS A 323 4.85 -19.51 0.19
C HIS A 323 5.12 -18.27 1.04
N VAL A 324 5.17 -17.09 0.44
CA VAL A 324 5.55 -15.84 1.11
C VAL A 324 4.33 -15.09 1.64
N VAL A 325 3.30 -14.93 0.82
CA VAL A 325 2.11 -14.12 1.13
C VAL A 325 0.88 -14.99 1.39
N GLY A 326 0.65 -16.02 0.58
CA GLY A 326 -0.59 -16.80 0.57
C GLY A 326 -0.96 -17.41 1.93
N ASN A 327 0.01 -17.99 2.65
CA ASN A 327 -0.20 -18.53 3.99
C ASN A 327 -0.38 -17.45 5.07
N SER A 328 0.00 -16.21 4.78
CA SER A 328 -0.02 -15.12 5.76
C SER A 328 -1.39 -14.48 5.94
N VAL A 329 -2.28 -14.61 4.95
CA VAL A 329 -3.58 -13.93 4.91
C VAL A 329 -4.74 -14.90 5.20
N GLY A 330 -4.59 -16.19 4.86
CA GLY A 330 -5.63 -17.21 5.07
C GLY A 330 -6.96 -16.91 4.37
N LEU A 331 -6.93 -16.10 3.30
CA LEU A 331 -8.10 -15.63 2.57
C LEU A 331 -8.14 -16.28 1.17
N PRO A 332 -9.27 -16.86 0.74
CA PRO A 332 -9.42 -17.30 -0.64
C PRO A 332 -9.20 -16.18 -1.65
N SER A 333 -8.58 -16.48 -2.80
CA SER A 333 -8.15 -15.48 -3.80
C SER A 333 -9.27 -14.55 -4.28
N ILE A 334 -10.51 -15.03 -4.36
CA ILE A 334 -11.68 -14.23 -4.74
C ILE A 334 -11.92 -13.06 -3.77
N TRP A 335 -11.73 -13.30 -2.47
CA TRP A 335 -11.89 -12.27 -1.45
C TRP A 335 -10.71 -11.28 -1.43
N VAL A 336 -9.50 -11.74 -1.81
CA VAL A 336 -8.35 -10.85 -2.00
C VAL A 336 -8.65 -9.88 -3.15
N LEU A 337 -9.16 -10.38 -4.28
CA LEU A 337 -9.54 -9.53 -5.42
C LEU A 337 -10.63 -8.53 -5.04
N ALA A 338 -11.66 -8.98 -4.31
CA ALA A 338 -12.71 -8.09 -3.82
C ALA A 338 -12.16 -7.01 -2.88
N ALA A 339 -11.28 -7.39 -1.93
CA ALA A 339 -10.65 -6.47 -1.00
C ALA A 339 -9.80 -5.40 -1.71
N VAL A 340 -9.01 -5.82 -2.72
CA VAL A 340 -8.20 -4.90 -3.53
C VAL A 340 -9.07 -3.95 -4.35
N SER A 341 -10.14 -4.44 -4.96
CA SER A 341 -11.05 -3.62 -5.78
C SER A 341 -11.79 -2.58 -4.91
N ILE A 342 -12.35 -3.00 -3.78
CA ILE A 342 -13.07 -2.10 -2.87
C ILE A 342 -12.08 -1.11 -2.23
N GLY A 343 -10.97 -1.61 -1.71
CA GLY A 343 -9.94 -0.78 -1.08
C GLY A 343 -9.37 0.25 -2.04
N GLY A 344 -9.08 -0.18 -3.28
CA GLY A 344 -8.57 0.67 -4.34
C GLY A 344 -9.53 1.80 -4.70
N SER A 345 -10.83 1.50 -4.77
CA SER A 345 -11.87 2.50 -5.07
C SER A 345 -12.07 3.52 -3.93
N LEU A 346 -11.91 3.10 -2.67
CA LEU A 346 -12.15 3.97 -1.51
C LEU A 346 -10.96 4.84 -1.14
N MET A 347 -9.74 4.30 -1.17
CA MET A 347 -8.54 4.96 -0.65
C MET A 347 -7.31 4.78 -1.55
N GLY A 348 -7.49 4.38 -2.81
CA GLY A 348 -6.38 4.12 -3.74
C GLY A 348 -5.42 3.02 -3.25
N VAL A 349 -4.13 3.22 -3.49
CA VAL A 349 -3.08 2.24 -3.13
C VAL A 349 -3.08 1.90 -1.63
N VAL A 350 -3.27 2.90 -0.77
CA VAL A 350 -3.33 2.69 0.68
C VAL A 350 -4.52 1.81 1.05
N GLY A 351 -5.66 2.00 0.39
CA GLY A 351 -6.83 1.16 0.57
C GLY A 351 -6.58 -0.29 0.17
N MET A 352 -5.91 -0.55 -0.95
CA MET A 352 -5.56 -1.91 -1.36
C MET A 352 -4.77 -2.65 -0.27
N LEU A 353 -3.77 -2.00 0.31
CA LEU A 353 -2.94 -2.57 1.38
C LEU A 353 -3.69 -2.80 2.70
N ILE A 354 -4.63 -1.94 3.03
CA ILE A 354 -5.37 -2.00 4.31
C ILE A 354 -6.55 -2.97 4.22
N PHE A 355 -7.28 -3.00 3.11
CA PHE A 355 -8.50 -3.79 2.98
C PHE A 355 -8.25 -5.29 2.92
N ILE A 356 -7.11 -5.75 2.37
CA ILE A 356 -6.79 -7.19 2.36
C ILE A 356 -6.75 -7.75 3.79
N PRO A 357 -5.96 -7.22 4.74
CA PRO A 357 -5.97 -7.72 6.11
C PRO A 357 -7.30 -7.47 6.83
N ILE A 358 -8.02 -6.38 6.57
CA ILE A 358 -9.34 -6.14 7.16
C ILE A 358 -10.32 -7.25 6.77
N VAL A 359 -10.42 -7.55 5.46
CA VAL A 359 -11.30 -8.61 4.96
C VAL A 359 -10.84 -9.98 5.48
N SER A 360 -9.53 -10.21 5.62
CA SER A 360 -8.98 -11.43 6.20
C SER A 360 -9.43 -11.63 7.65
N VAL A 361 -9.32 -10.60 8.48
CA VAL A 361 -9.79 -10.64 9.88
C VAL A 361 -11.31 -10.86 9.93
N ALA A 362 -12.07 -10.11 9.13
CA ALA A 362 -13.52 -10.24 9.06
C ALA A 362 -13.93 -11.67 8.63
N TYR A 363 -13.26 -12.24 7.64
CA TYR A 363 -13.48 -13.59 7.15
C TYR A 363 -13.16 -14.63 8.25
N ALA A 364 -12.03 -14.50 8.96
CA ALA A 364 -11.63 -15.38 10.03
C ALA A 364 -12.66 -15.37 11.18
N LEU A 365 -13.10 -14.20 11.62
CA LEU A 365 -14.11 -14.05 12.66
C LEU A 365 -15.47 -14.61 12.21
N PHE A 366 -15.87 -14.35 10.96
CA PHE A 366 -17.11 -14.88 10.42
C PHE A 366 -17.09 -16.41 10.36
N ARG A 367 -15.98 -16.99 9.88
CA ARG A 367 -15.78 -18.44 9.82
C ARG A 367 -15.88 -19.07 11.22
N GLU A 368 -15.28 -18.46 12.22
CA GLU A 368 -15.37 -18.93 13.61
C GLU A 368 -16.80 -18.93 14.13
N VAL A 369 -17.55 -17.84 13.90
CA VAL A 369 -18.97 -17.75 14.28
C VAL A 369 -19.80 -18.83 13.57
N VAL A 370 -19.56 -19.08 12.29
CA VAL A 370 -20.24 -20.13 11.52
C VAL A 370 -19.93 -21.51 12.11
N TYR A 371 -18.68 -21.84 12.37
CA TYR A 371 -18.30 -23.13 12.96
C TYR A 371 -18.87 -23.34 14.35
N LEU A 372 -18.92 -22.30 15.17
CA LEU A 372 -19.57 -22.38 16.49
C LEU A 372 -21.09 -22.65 16.37
N LYS A 373 -21.76 -22.08 15.36
CA LYS A 373 -23.18 -22.32 15.11
C LYS A 373 -23.43 -23.73 14.56
N LEU A 374 -22.63 -24.22 13.62
CA LEU A 374 -22.74 -25.60 13.10
C LEU A 374 -22.53 -26.62 14.20
N LYS A 375 -21.51 -26.44 15.04
CA LYS A 375 -21.29 -27.32 16.21
C LYS A 375 -22.48 -27.35 17.18
N LYS A 376 -23.14 -26.20 17.39
CA LYS A 376 -24.37 -26.14 18.22
C LYS A 376 -25.55 -26.88 17.59
N GLN A 377 -25.58 -26.99 16.25
CA GLN A 377 -26.62 -27.72 15.50
C GLN A 377 -26.27 -29.18 15.27
N GLY A 378 -25.10 -29.65 15.76
CA GLY A 378 -24.64 -31.03 15.57
C GLY A 378 -24.20 -31.37 14.14
N VAL A 379 -23.95 -30.36 13.30
CA VAL A 379 -23.48 -30.54 11.92
C VAL A 379 -21.96 -30.47 11.91
N ASP A 380 -21.31 -31.51 11.39
CA ASP A 380 -19.86 -31.46 11.15
C ASP A 380 -19.57 -30.67 9.90
N PRO A 381 -18.71 -29.61 9.99
CA PRO A 381 -18.29 -28.86 8.80
C PRO A 381 -17.73 -29.72 7.68
N ALA A 382 -17.06 -30.83 8.00
CA ALA A 382 -16.50 -31.77 7.02
C ALA A 382 -17.57 -32.47 6.16
N GLU A 383 -18.80 -32.63 6.65
CA GLU A 383 -19.91 -33.20 5.89
C GLU A 383 -20.43 -32.27 4.79
N LEU A 384 -20.10 -30.99 4.85
CA LEU A 384 -20.52 -29.95 3.88
C LEU A 384 -19.46 -29.69 2.80
N GLU A 385 -18.28 -30.30 2.91
CA GLU A 385 -17.19 -30.21 1.93
C GLU A 385 -17.32 -31.32 0.85
N VAL A 386 -18.49 -31.39 0.16
CA VAL A 386 -18.73 -32.34 -0.94
C VAL A 386 -18.48 -31.69 -2.29
#